data_817d1a956b79eee890bf000c0e5589ec
#
_entry.id   817d1a956b79eee890bf000c0e5589ec
#
_cell.length_a   1.000
_cell.length_b   1.000
_cell.length_c   1.000
_cell.angle_alpha   90.00
_cell.angle_beta   90.00
_cell.angle_gamma   90.00
#
_symmetry.space_group_name_H-M   'P 1'
#
loop_
_entity.id
_entity.type
_entity.pdbx_description
1 polymer ?
#
loop_
_entity_poly.entity_id
_entity_poly.type
_entity_poly.pdbx_seq_one_letter_code
_entity_poly.pdbx_strand_id
1 'polypeptide(L)'
;MGWQTTQCLLKKQKLLHNLTKYISSVMSDKVKVTIDGITVEVEPGTTILNAARQIGGDIVPPAMCYYSKLEGSGGKCRTCIVKVSKGSEKDPRPMPKLVASCRTTVMDGMEVLNITSPEVLEARSGVVEILLINHPLDCPVCDQAGECDLQNLTYEHGLQKTRYEFERRTFDRIDIGDKIQLHMNRCILCYRCVFLADQITEQRVHGILNRGDHSEISTYIQQAVDNDFSGNVIDVCPVGALTDKTFRFRNRVWFTKPIDAHRDCPTCTGKVTLWYKG
;
A
#
# COMPACT_ATOMS: atom_id res chain seq x y z
N MET A 1 -34.55 12.08 51.53
CA MET A 1 -34.05 11.15 50.50
C MET A 1 -34.21 11.67 49.05
N GLY A 2 -34.64 12.89 48.76
CA GLY A 2 -34.93 13.37 47.41
C GLY A 2 -33.79 14.15 46.69
N TRP A 3 -32.75 14.62 47.39
CA TRP A 3 -31.74 15.52 46.80
C TRP A 3 -30.60 14.80 46.08
N GLN A 4 -30.25 13.59 46.48
CA GLN A 4 -29.19 12.80 45.85
C GLN A 4 -29.60 12.21 44.47
N THR A 5 -30.86 11.88 44.29
CA THR A 5 -31.43 11.36 43.02
C THR A 5 -31.48 12.44 41.93
N THR A 6 -31.77 13.67 42.31
CA THR A 6 -31.86 14.82 41.33
C THR A 6 -30.47 15.20 40.83
N GLN A 7 -29.44 15.19 41.68
CA GLN A 7 -28.05 15.46 41.23
C GLN A 7 -27.48 14.37 40.33
N CYS A 8 -27.85 13.11 40.56
CA CYS A 8 -27.41 11.99 39.72
C CYS A 8 -28.08 12.04 38.30
N LEU A 9 -29.35 12.43 38.25
CA LEU A 9 -30.07 12.63 36.99
C LEU A 9 -29.52 13.81 36.18
N LEU A 10 -29.18 14.91 36.82
CA LEU A 10 -28.56 16.07 36.16
C LEU A 10 -27.14 15.77 35.64
N LYS A 11 -26.37 14.98 36.39
CA LYS A 11 -25.05 14.51 35.91
C LYS A 11 -25.18 13.57 34.71
N LYS A 12 -26.14 12.64 34.72
CA LYS A 12 -26.44 11.76 33.56
C LYS A 12 -26.90 12.56 32.33
N GLN A 13 -27.76 13.55 32.50
CA GLN A 13 -28.20 14.41 31.40
C GLN A 13 -27.05 15.26 30.82
N LYS A 14 -26.16 15.80 31.65
CA LYS A 14 -24.96 16.49 31.18
C LYS A 14 -23.99 15.54 30.42
N LEU A 15 -23.83 14.31 30.91
CA LEU A 15 -23.00 13.30 30.25
C LEU A 15 -23.58 12.89 28.88
N LEU A 16 -24.89 12.67 28.81
CA LEU A 16 -25.61 12.40 27.55
C LEU A 16 -25.52 13.59 26.59
N HIS A 17 -25.70 14.80 27.06
CA HIS A 17 -25.59 16.00 26.23
C HIS A 17 -24.16 16.21 25.72
N ASN A 18 -23.13 15.93 26.53
CA ASN A 18 -21.73 15.98 26.11
C ASN A 18 -21.38 14.85 25.14
N LEU A 19 -21.91 13.64 25.33
CA LEU A 19 -21.82 12.53 24.40
C LEU A 19 -22.51 12.83 23.08
N THR A 20 -23.71 13.44 23.10
CA THR A 20 -24.42 13.84 21.87
C THR A 20 -23.69 14.96 21.14
N LYS A 21 -23.14 15.95 21.84
CA LYS A 21 -22.24 16.97 21.27
C LYS A 21 -20.95 16.38 20.72
N TYR A 22 -20.35 15.42 21.42
CA TYR A 22 -19.15 14.70 20.95
C TYR A 22 -19.49 13.85 19.72
N ILE A 23 -20.60 13.12 19.72
CA ILE A 23 -21.07 12.36 18.57
C ILE A 23 -21.42 13.28 17.39
N SER A 24 -22.07 14.42 17.62
CA SER A 24 -22.35 15.40 16.54
C SER A 24 -21.11 16.15 16.05
N SER A 25 -20.08 16.30 16.89
CA SER A 25 -18.77 16.84 16.47
C SER A 25 -17.89 15.78 15.78
N VAL A 26 -18.13 14.49 16.04
CA VAL A 26 -17.51 13.35 15.35
C VAL A 26 -18.25 13.01 14.05
N MET A 27 -19.52 13.37 13.90
CA MET A 27 -20.22 13.46 12.62
C MET A 27 -19.79 14.77 11.92
N SER A 28 -18.50 14.92 11.69
CA SER A 28 -17.95 16.05 10.94
C SER A 28 -18.55 16.06 9.53
N ASP A 29 -18.87 17.24 9.05
CA ASP A 29 -19.33 17.45 7.69
C ASP A 29 -18.41 16.72 6.71
N LYS A 30 -18.97 15.77 5.93
CA LYS A 30 -18.21 15.04 4.93
C LYS A 30 -17.58 16.00 3.95
N VAL A 31 -16.41 15.69 3.50
CA VAL A 31 -15.62 16.46 2.54
C VAL A 31 -15.91 15.94 1.14
N LYS A 32 -16.21 16.87 0.21
CA LYS A 32 -16.45 16.55 -1.20
C LYS A 32 -15.16 16.65 -2.00
N VAL A 33 -14.86 15.65 -2.81
CA VAL A 33 -13.74 15.66 -3.75
C VAL A 33 -14.21 15.13 -5.09
N THR A 34 -13.76 15.78 -6.16
CA THR A 34 -14.01 15.33 -7.53
C THR A 34 -12.72 14.74 -8.11
N ILE A 35 -12.78 13.50 -8.55
CA ILE A 35 -11.63 12.78 -9.15
C ILE A 35 -12.03 12.37 -10.57
N ASP A 36 -11.31 12.87 -11.57
CA ASP A 36 -11.61 12.65 -12.99
C ASP A 36 -13.09 12.89 -13.34
N GLY A 37 -13.70 13.92 -12.75
CA GLY A 37 -15.10 14.31 -12.98
C GLY A 37 -16.12 13.57 -12.11
N ILE A 38 -15.74 12.58 -11.30
CA ILE A 38 -16.64 11.87 -10.38
C ILE A 38 -16.47 12.42 -8.97
N THR A 39 -17.58 12.91 -8.40
CA THR A 39 -17.60 13.46 -7.04
C THR A 39 -17.94 12.38 -6.01
N VAL A 40 -17.17 12.32 -4.93
CA VAL A 40 -17.38 11.43 -3.80
C VAL A 40 -17.33 12.23 -2.50
N GLU A 41 -18.13 11.83 -1.52
CA GLU A 41 -18.11 12.36 -0.15
C GLU A 41 -17.37 11.41 0.78
N VAL A 42 -16.38 11.92 1.46
CA VAL A 42 -15.51 11.13 2.33
C VAL A 42 -15.33 11.79 3.70
N GLU A 43 -14.92 11.00 4.68
CA GLU A 43 -14.59 11.52 6.01
C GLU A 43 -13.36 12.44 5.95
N PRO A 44 -13.32 13.52 6.76
CA PRO A 44 -12.15 14.38 6.89
C PRO A 44 -10.88 13.57 7.22
N GLY A 45 -9.76 13.98 6.62
CA GLY A 45 -8.49 13.26 6.79
C GLY A 45 -8.31 12.06 5.84
N THR A 46 -9.32 11.70 5.05
CA THR A 46 -9.19 10.69 4.00
C THR A 46 -8.18 11.15 2.95
N THR A 47 -7.32 10.24 2.48
CA THR A 47 -6.37 10.53 1.40
C THR A 47 -7.05 10.46 0.04
N ILE A 48 -6.51 11.16 -0.97
CA ILE A 48 -7.00 11.12 -2.35
C ILE A 48 -7.08 9.67 -2.86
N LEU A 49 -6.08 8.83 -2.55
CA LEU A 49 -6.08 7.42 -2.92
C LEU A 49 -7.27 6.65 -2.33
N ASN A 50 -7.55 6.86 -1.04
CA ASN A 50 -8.65 6.17 -0.37
C ASN A 50 -10.02 6.70 -0.83
N ALA A 51 -10.12 7.98 -1.19
CA ALA A 51 -11.30 8.53 -1.84
C ALA A 51 -11.52 7.91 -3.23
N ALA A 52 -10.47 7.80 -4.05
CA ALA A 52 -10.53 7.14 -5.36
C ALA A 52 -10.94 5.65 -5.24
N ARG A 53 -10.47 4.95 -4.20
CA ARG A 53 -10.85 3.55 -3.94
C ARG A 53 -12.33 3.37 -3.59
N GLN A 54 -13.00 4.39 -3.05
CA GLN A 54 -14.45 4.36 -2.83
C GLN A 54 -15.22 4.48 -4.14
N ILE A 55 -14.67 5.16 -5.13
CA ILE A 55 -15.23 5.23 -6.49
C ILE A 55 -14.98 3.90 -7.22
N GLY A 56 -13.75 3.38 -7.16
CA GLY A 56 -13.35 2.13 -7.81
C GLY A 56 -12.97 2.29 -9.29
N GLY A 57 -12.77 1.16 -9.96
CA GLY A 57 -12.43 1.11 -11.39
C GLY A 57 -11.07 1.71 -11.73
N ASP A 58 -10.91 2.15 -12.99
CA ASP A 58 -9.66 2.66 -13.56
C ASP A 58 -9.23 4.01 -12.96
N ILE A 59 -10.14 4.69 -12.25
CA ILE A 59 -9.87 5.97 -11.58
C ILE A 59 -8.93 5.81 -10.39
N VAL A 60 -8.78 4.60 -9.85
CA VAL A 60 -7.92 4.37 -8.68
C VAL A 60 -6.45 4.46 -9.08
N PRO A 61 -5.68 5.44 -8.57
CA PRO A 61 -4.25 5.50 -8.85
C PRO A 61 -3.53 4.26 -8.32
N PRO A 62 -2.59 3.67 -9.10
CA PRO A 62 -1.80 2.54 -8.64
C PRO A 62 -0.92 2.94 -7.44
N ALA A 63 -0.78 2.07 -6.44
CA ALA A 63 -0.08 2.43 -5.21
C ALA A 63 0.70 1.26 -4.61
N MET A 64 1.86 0.94 -5.20
CA MET A 64 2.66 -0.22 -4.84
C MET A 64 3.24 -0.19 -3.42
N CYS A 65 3.56 0.97 -2.86
CA CYS A 65 4.13 1.06 -1.50
C CYS A 65 3.09 1.29 -0.40
N TYR A 66 1.85 1.60 -0.77
CA TYR A 66 0.77 1.84 0.19
C TYR A 66 0.01 0.55 0.49
N TYR A 67 -0.12 0.24 1.77
CA TYR A 67 -0.94 -0.86 2.27
C TYR A 67 -1.82 -0.35 3.39
N SER A 68 -3.14 -0.45 3.23
CA SER A 68 -4.13 0.21 4.12
C SER A 68 -4.07 -0.24 5.58
N LYS A 69 -3.59 -1.45 5.83
CA LYS A 69 -3.47 -2.03 7.18
C LYS A 69 -2.12 -1.78 7.84
N LEU A 70 -1.20 -1.09 7.17
CA LEU A 70 0.12 -0.74 7.72
C LEU A 70 0.23 0.77 7.84
N GLU A 71 0.27 1.26 9.07
CA GLU A 71 0.42 2.68 9.36
C GLU A 71 1.74 3.23 8.79
N GLY A 72 1.74 4.47 8.33
CA GLY A 72 2.92 5.10 7.74
C GLY A 72 3.36 4.55 6.39
N SER A 73 2.72 3.49 5.87
CA SER A 73 2.97 3.00 4.52
C SER A 73 2.62 4.07 3.47
N GLY A 74 3.24 3.98 2.29
CA GLY A 74 3.00 4.94 1.21
C GLY A 74 4.08 6.00 1.06
N GLY A 75 4.01 6.80 -0.02
CA GLY A 75 4.90 7.92 -0.31
C GLY A 75 6.27 7.57 -0.90
N LYS A 76 6.59 6.29 -1.11
CA LYS A 76 7.92 5.82 -1.55
C LYS A 76 7.98 5.61 -3.08
N CYS A 77 7.13 4.75 -3.63
CA CYS A 77 7.20 4.33 -5.04
C CYS A 77 6.78 5.41 -6.04
N ARG A 78 5.98 6.39 -5.62
CA ARG A 78 5.46 7.48 -6.46
C ARG A 78 4.53 7.07 -7.62
N THR A 79 4.15 5.81 -7.74
CA THR A 79 3.24 5.37 -8.81
C THR A 79 1.85 5.99 -8.71
N CYS A 80 1.44 6.40 -7.52
CA CYS A 80 0.15 7.00 -7.21
C CYS A 80 0.07 8.52 -7.41
N ILE A 81 0.98 9.12 -8.19
CA ILE A 81 0.96 10.55 -8.46
C ILE A 81 -0.30 10.97 -9.19
N VAL A 82 -0.81 12.14 -8.83
CA VAL A 82 -2.00 12.78 -9.41
C VAL A 82 -1.78 14.28 -9.49
N LYS A 83 -2.58 14.95 -10.32
CA LYS A 83 -2.60 16.41 -10.43
C LYS A 83 -3.79 16.98 -9.66
N VAL A 84 -3.57 17.94 -8.79
CA VAL A 84 -4.63 18.70 -8.13
C VAL A 84 -4.85 19.97 -8.93
N SER A 85 -5.96 20.02 -9.68
CA SER A 85 -6.33 21.16 -10.53
C SER A 85 -6.98 22.28 -9.74
N LYS A 86 -7.64 21.94 -8.61
CA LYS A 86 -8.22 22.88 -7.65
C LYS A 86 -7.98 22.37 -6.23
N GLY A 87 -7.36 23.20 -5.39
CA GLY A 87 -6.96 22.81 -4.04
C GLY A 87 -8.13 22.62 -3.08
N SER A 88 -9.04 23.60 -3.02
CA SER A 88 -10.24 23.54 -2.20
C SER A 88 -11.23 24.63 -2.62
N GLU A 89 -12.42 24.68 -2.01
CA GLU A 89 -13.34 25.82 -2.22
C GLU A 89 -12.78 27.14 -1.67
N LYS A 90 -12.04 27.08 -0.57
CA LYS A 90 -11.44 28.26 0.07
C LYS A 90 -10.17 28.74 -0.63
N ASP A 91 -9.42 27.81 -1.23
CA ASP A 91 -8.22 28.10 -2.00
C ASP A 91 -8.25 27.32 -3.33
N PRO A 92 -8.80 27.93 -4.38
CA PRO A 92 -9.02 27.25 -5.66
C PRO A 92 -7.75 27.11 -6.50
N ARG A 93 -6.58 27.55 -6.01
CA ARG A 93 -5.34 27.48 -6.75
C ARG A 93 -4.92 26.02 -6.98
N PRO A 94 -4.45 25.69 -8.20
CA PRO A 94 -3.89 24.36 -8.46
C PRO A 94 -2.60 24.14 -7.68
N MET A 95 -2.34 22.91 -7.31
CA MET A 95 -1.03 22.56 -6.76
C MET A 95 0.03 22.58 -7.87
N PRO A 96 1.18 23.26 -7.67
CA PRO A 96 2.16 23.49 -8.72
C PRO A 96 2.92 22.20 -9.13
N LYS A 97 2.82 21.13 -8.35
CA LYS A 97 3.53 19.86 -8.58
C LYS A 97 2.55 18.71 -8.46
N LEU A 98 2.83 17.62 -9.17
CA LEU A 98 2.14 16.36 -8.97
C LEU A 98 2.35 15.85 -7.54
N VAL A 99 1.29 15.36 -6.92
CA VAL A 99 1.29 14.92 -5.52
C VAL A 99 1.07 13.41 -5.41
N ALA A 100 1.58 12.81 -4.34
CA ALA A 100 1.33 11.39 -4.07
C ALA A 100 -0.05 11.23 -3.41
N SER A 101 -1.02 10.69 -4.14
CA SER A 101 -2.41 10.52 -3.67
C SER A 101 -2.52 9.71 -2.37
N CYS A 102 -1.59 8.79 -2.11
CA CYS A 102 -1.57 7.98 -0.88
C CYS A 102 -1.17 8.77 0.38
N ARG A 103 -0.66 10.00 0.25
CA ARG A 103 -0.20 10.84 1.37
C ARG A 103 -0.87 12.21 1.41
N THR A 104 -1.57 12.57 0.36
CA THR A 104 -2.27 13.86 0.28
C THR A 104 -3.71 13.68 0.72
N THR A 105 -4.11 14.40 1.75
CA THR A 105 -5.49 14.41 2.28
C THR A 105 -6.39 15.26 1.40
N VAL A 106 -7.64 14.84 1.31
CA VAL A 106 -8.68 15.58 0.58
C VAL A 106 -9.08 16.84 1.34
N MET A 107 -9.36 17.88 0.60
CA MET A 107 -9.96 19.12 1.09
C MET A 107 -11.31 19.33 0.39
N ASP A 108 -12.23 20.04 1.04
CA ASP A 108 -13.57 20.27 0.51
C ASP A 108 -13.54 21.07 -0.80
N GLY A 109 -14.25 20.54 -1.81
CA GLY A 109 -14.25 21.10 -3.16
C GLY A 109 -12.94 20.89 -3.96
N MET A 110 -12.06 19.96 -3.52
CA MET A 110 -10.85 19.61 -4.25
C MET A 110 -11.19 18.91 -5.57
N GLU A 111 -10.45 19.28 -6.63
CA GLU A 111 -10.50 18.61 -7.92
C GLU A 111 -9.17 17.96 -8.27
N VAL A 112 -9.22 16.69 -8.62
CA VAL A 112 -8.05 15.84 -8.88
C VAL A 112 -8.17 15.20 -10.25
N LEU A 113 -7.08 15.26 -11.01
CA LEU A 113 -6.95 14.60 -12.31
C LEU A 113 -5.96 13.44 -12.19
N ASN A 114 -6.38 12.26 -12.59
CA ASN A 114 -5.57 11.05 -12.63
C ASN A 114 -5.39 10.57 -14.07
N ILE A 115 -6.30 9.74 -14.58
CA ILE A 115 -6.22 9.19 -15.93
C ILE A 115 -6.56 10.22 -17.02
N THR A 116 -7.29 11.27 -16.69
CA THR A 116 -7.66 12.35 -17.60
C THR A 116 -6.53 13.36 -17.86
N SER A 117 -5.43 13.29 -17.10
CA SER A 117 -4.29 14.19 -17.25
C SER A 117 -3.13 13.52 -17.99
N PRO A 118 -2.77 13.96 -19.22
CA PRO A 118 -1.60 13.46 -19.94
C PRO A 118 -0.29 13.63 -19.15
N GLU A 119 -0.15 14.74 -18.41
CA GLU A 119 1.02 15.00 -17.56
C GLU A 119 1.18 13.92 -16.46
N VAL A 120 0.06 13.47 -15.87
CA VAL A 120 0.10 12.40 -14.85
C VAL A 120 0.51 11.07 -15.48
N LEU A 121 -0.02 10.74 -16.65
CA LEU A 121 0.31 9.50 -17.35
C LEU A 121 1.76 9.46 -17.77
N GLU A 122 2.29 10.55 -18.33
CA GLU A 122 3.69 10.68 -18.71
C GLU A 122 4.61 10.56 -17.47
N ALA A 123 4.31 11.29 -16.41
CA ALA A 123 5.08 11.23 -15.17
C ALA A 123 5.04 9.83 -14.53
N ARG A 124 3.89 9.14 -14.60
CA ARG A 124 3.76 7.76 -14.10
C ARG A 124 4.59 6.79 -14.94
N SER A 125 4.60 6.95 -16.27
CA SER A 125 5.49 6.18 -17.15
C SER A 125 6.96 6.36 -16.76
N GLY A 126 7.40 7.60 -16.52
CA GLY A 126 8.76 7.87 -16.03
C GLY A 126 9.05 7.24 -14.66
N VAL A 127 8.07 7.23 -13.74
CA VAL A 127 8.21 6.55 -12.44
C VAL A 127 8.38 5.04 -12.62
N VAL A 128 7.60 4.42 -13.50
CA VAL A 128 7.74 2.99 -13.81
C VAL A 128 9.11 2.69 -14.40
N GLU A 129 9.60 3.54 -15.33
CA GLU A 129 10.95 3.42 -15.89
C GLU A 129 12.02 3.46 -14.79
N ILE A 130 11.93 4.39 -13.83
CA ILE A 130 12.86 4.48 -12.69
C ILE A 130 12.83 3.19 -11.85
N LEU A 131 11.66 2.63 -11.59
CA LEU A 131 11.54 1.38 -10.84
C LEU A 131 12.17 0.18 -11.58
N LEU A 132 12.19 0.24 -12.91
CA LEU A 132 12.72 -0.82 -13.77
C LEU A 132 14.23 -0.70 -14.04
N ILE A 133 14.86 0.44 -13.80
CA ILE A 133 16.28 0.69 -14.11
C ILE A 133 17.17 -0.44 -13.62
N ASN A 134 17.06 -0.81 -12.33
CA ASN A 134 17.84 -1.87 -11.72
C ASN A 134 17.08 -3.20 -11.56
N HIS A 135 15.80 -3.23 -11.94
CA HIS A 135 15.00 -4.44 -11.82
C HIS A 135 15.43 -5.50 -12.86
N PRO A 136 15.73 -6.73 -12.43
CA PRO A 136 16.22 -7.77 -13.36
C PRO A 136 15.10 -8.25 -14.28
N LEU A 137 15.45 -8.74 -15.47
CA LEU A 137 14.52 -9.35 -16.43
C LEU A 137 14.20 -10.81 -16.07
N ASP A 138 13.85 -11.01 -14.81
CA ASP A 138 13.69 -12.33 -14.18
C ASP A 138 12.25 -12.87 -14.22
N CYS A 139 11.30 -12.16 -14.84
CA CYS A 139 9.89 -12.61 -14.85
C CYS A 139 9.70 -14.08 -15.20
N PRO A 140 10.41 -14.66 -16.18
CA PRO A 140 10.28 -16.08 -16.51
C PRO A 140 10.70 -17.03 -15.39
N VAL A 141 11.57 -16.59 -14.47
CA VAL A 141 12.09 -17.36 -13.33
C VAL A 141 11.69 -16.77 -11.96
N CYS A 142 10.85 -15.77 -11.96
CA CYS A 142 10.34 -15.11 -10.75
C CYS A 142 9.01 -15.73 -10.31
N ASP A 143 8.90 -16.20 -9.07
CA ASP A 143 7.66 -16.82 -8.57
C ASP A 143 6.49 -15.85 -8.44
N GLN A 144 6.75 -14.54 -8.41
CA GLN A 144 5.71 -13.50 -8.42
C GLN A 144 5.09 -13.24 -9.80
N ALA A 145 5.63 -13.82 -10.88
CA ALA A 145 5.10 -13.60 -12.22
C ALA A 145 3.63 -14.03 -12.32
N GLY A 146 2.80 -13.18 -12.94
CA GLY A 146 1.35 -13.39 -13.07
C GLY A 146 0.51 -12.78 -11.94
N GLU A 147 1.14 -12.36 -10.83
CA GLU A 147 0.49 -11.66 -9.70
C GLU A 147 1.35 -10.48 -9.18
N CYS A 148 2.23 -9.95 -10.02
CA CYS A 148 3.19 -8.91 -9.67
C CYS A 148 2.63 -7.52 -10.02
N ASP A 149 2.44 -6.66 -9.00
CA ASP A 149 1.97 -5.29 -9.19
C ASP A 149 2.88 -4.49 -10.16
N LEU A 150 4.21 -4.67 -10.08
CA LEU A 150 5.14 -3.99 -10.97
C LEU A 150 5.01 -4.48 -12.42
N GLN A 151 4.80 -5.77 -12.63
CA GLN A 151 4.61 -6.34 -13.96
C GLN A 151 3.35 -5.77 -14.60
N ASN A 152 2.22 -5.77 -13.89
CA ASN A 152 0.96 -5.21 -14.39
C ASN A 152 1.11 -3.72 -14.72
N LEU A 153 1.71 -2.97 -13.79
CA LEU A 153 1.94 -1.54 -13.97
C LEU A 153 2.86 -1.22 -15.17
N THR A 154 3.82 -2.11 -15.45
CA THR A 154 4.70 -1.98 -16.62
C THR A 154 3.93 -2.16 -17.93
N TYR A 155 2.99 -3.10 -17.98
CA TYR A 155 2.13 -3.27 -19.15
C TYR A 155 1.17 -2.09 -19.35
N GLU A 156 0.65 -1.51 -18.28
CA GLU A 156 -0.32 -0.41 -18.35
C GLU A 156 0.33 0.95 -18.64
N HIS A 157 1.50 1.22 -18.07
CA HIS A 157 2.10 2.55 -18.06
C HIS A 157 3.58 2.58 -18.49
N GLY A 158 4.23 1.41 -18.62
CA GLY A 158 5.65 1.35 -18.91
C GLY A 158 5.99 1.67 -20.38
N LEU A 159 7.26 2.03 -20.60
CA LEU A 159 7.82 2.15 -21.93
C LEU A 159 8.19 0.77 -22.47
N GLN A 160 8.02 0.55 -23.78
CA GLN A 160 8.38 -0.70 -24.44
C GLN A 160 9.89 -0.95 -24.51
N LYS A 161 10.69 0.12 -24.42
CA LYS A 161 12.15 0.07 -24.51
C LYS A 161 12.75 0.83 -23.33
N THR A 162 13.83 0.30 -22.78
CA THR A 162 14.65 1.05 -21.84
C THR A 162 15.52 2.08 -22.57
N ARG A 163 15.66 3.26 -21.97
CA ARG A 163 16.62 4.30 -22.38
C ARG A 163 17.92 4.23 -21.57
N TYR A 164 17.99 3.28 -20.65
CA TYR A 164 19.09 3.16 -19.68
C TYR A 164 20.16 2.21 -20.23
N GLU A 165 21.37 2.71 -20.41
CA GLU A 165 22.50 2.00 -21.06
C GLU A 165 23.58 1.54 -20.06
N PHE A 166 23.43 1.86 -18.77
CA PHE A 166 24.39 1.48 -17.74
C PHE A 166 24.15 0.07 -17.21
N GLU A 167 25.20 -0.51 -16.63
CA GLU A 167 25.07 -1.79 -15.93
C GLU A 167 24.12 -1.69 -14.76
N ARG A 168 23.26 -2.71 -14.61
CA ARG A 168 22.32 -2.78 -13.49
C ARG A 168 23.09 -3.08 -12.21
N ARG A 169 22.74 -2.36 -11.16
CA ARG A 169 23.24 -2.66 -9.83
C ARG A 169 22.78 -4.04 -9.39
N THR A 170 23.70 -4.81 -8.85
CA THR A 170 23.42 -6.14 -8.31
C THR A 170 23.77 -6.20 -6.83
N PHE A 171 22.98 -6.97 -6.09
CA PHE A 171 23.23 -7.29 -4.70
C PHE A 171 23.57 -8.76 -4.57
N ASP A 172 24.43 -9.07 -3.61
CA ASP A 172 24.71 -10.44 -3.24
C ASP A 172 23.46 -11.12 -2.66
N ARG A 173 23.49 -12.43 -2.68
CA ARG A 173 22.41 -13.24 -2.12
C ARG A 173 22.41 -13.12 -0.59
N ILE A 174 21.29 -12.66 -0.04
CA ILE A 174 21.09 -12.53 1.41
C ILE A 174 20.21 -13.67 1.87
N ASP A 175 20.69 -14.46 2.82
CA ASP A 175 19.88 -15.47 3.49
C ASP A 175 19.19 -14.87 4.71
N ILE A 176 17.87 -15.00 4.77
CA ILE A 176 17.03 -14.47 5.84
C ILE A 176 16.26 -15.56 6.58
N GLY A 177 16.66 -16.82 6.44
CA GLY A 177 16.05 -17.96 7.11
C GLY A 177 15.51 -19.02 6.15
N ASP A 178 14.93 -20.09 6.69
CA ASP A 178 14.58 -21.29 5.95
C ASP A 178 13.28 -21.17 5.12
N LYS A 179 12.37 -20.31 5.53
CA LYS A 179 11.02 -20.21 4.92
C LYS A 179 10.96 -19.18 3.80
N ILE A 180 11.69 -18.06 3.92
CA ILE A 180 11.58 -16.91 3.06
C ILE A 180 12.85 -16.73 2.22
N GLN A 181 12.65 -16.54 0.91
CA GLN A 181 13.73 -16.17 -0.01
C GLN A 181 13.71 -14.65 -0.20
N LEU A 182 14.78 -13.97 0.12
CA LEU A 182 15.02 -12.60 -0.29
C LEU A 182 15.85 -12.54 -1.58
N HIS A 183 15.31 -11.85 -2.57
CA HIS A 183 16.00 -11.52 -3.82
C HIS A 183 16.09 -10.00 -3.95
N MET A 184 17.15 -9.41 -3.38
CA MET A 184 17.25 -7.96 -3.22
C MET A 184 17.25 -7.20 -4.56
N ASN A 185 17.77 -7.78 -5.64
CA ASN A 185 17.77 -7.17 -6.98
C ASN A 185 16.33 -6.88 -7.49
N ARG A 186 15.32 -7.60 -7.00
CA ARG A 186 13.90 -7.40 -7.35
C ARG A 186 13.18 -6.40 -6.45
N CYS A 187 13.84 -5.97 -5.37
CA CYS A 187 13.25 -5.07 -4.39
C CYS A 187 13.11 -3.65 -4.95
N ILE A 188 11.93 -3.05 -4.76
CA ILE A 188 11.63 -1.66 -5.14
C ILE A 188 11.70 -0.69 -3.95
N LEU A 189 12.22 -1.12 -2.81
CA LEU A 189 12.35 -0.31 -1.58
C LEU A 189 11.03 0.33 -1.14
N CYS A 190 9.94 -0.41 -1.20
CA CYS A 190 8.61 0.06 -0.80
C CYS A 190 8.39 0.09 0.72
N TYR A 191 9.20 -0.63 1.48
CA TYR A 191 9.21 -0.74 2.94
C TYR A 191 7.98 -1.42 3.57
N ARG A 192 7.09 -2.03 2.80
CA ARG A 192 5.94 -2.73 3.36
C ARG A 192 6.36 -3.83 4.35
N CYS A 193 7.38 -4.62 4.02
CA CYS A 193 7.89 -5.68 4.90
C CYS A 193 8.48 -5.13 6.21
N VAL A 194 9.14 -3.97 6.16
CA VAL A 194 9.70 -3.31 7.35
C VAL A 194 8.58 -2.82 8.26
N PHE A 195 7.55 -2.17 7.69
CA PHE A 195 6.38 -1.75 8.46
C PHE A 195 5.60 -2.94 9.06
N LEU A 196 5.53 -4.06 8.35
CA LEU A 196 4.93 -5.28 8.87
C LEU A 196 5.73 -5.81 10.08
N ALA A 197 7.05 -5.86 9.97
CA ALA A 197 7.91 -6.29 11.06
C ALA A 197 7.73 -5.42 12.30
N ASP A 198 7.70 -4.11 12.12
CA ASP A 198 7.53 -3.16 13.24
C ASP A 198 6.17 -3.25 13.93
N GLN A 199 5.08 -3.45 13.18
CA GLN A 199 3.72 -3.28 13.68
C GLN A 199 3.04 -4.60 14.08
N ILE A 200 3.46 -5.71 13.47
CA ILE A 200 2.76 -7.00 13.65
C ILE A 200 3.65 -8.03 14.35
N THR A 201 4.93 -8.07 13.99
CA THR A 201 5.83 -9.08 14.58
C THR A 201 6.49 -8.59 15.87
N GLU A 202 6.47 -7.27 16.13
CA GLU A 202 7.18 -6.61 17.24
C GLU A 202 8.69 -6.94 17.30
N GLN A 203 9.20 -7.57 16.24
CA GLN A 203 10.59 -7.99 16.10
C GLN A 203 11.18 -7.37 14.84
N ARG A 204 12.03 -6.38 15.02
CA ARG A 204 12.78 -5.75 13.93
C ARG A 204 13.94 -6.60 13.47
N VAL A 205 13.66 -7.81 12.99
CA VAL A 205 14.72 -8.72 12.51
C VAL A 205 15.30 -8.23 11.19
N HIS A 206 14.46 -7.67 10.31
CA HIS A 206 14.90 -7.08 9.05
C HIS A 206 14.56 -5.59 8.97
N GLY A 207 15.35 -4.86 8.24
CA GLY A 207 15.22 -3.43 8.08
C GLY A 207 15.96 -2.93 6.86
N ILE A 208 16.20 -1.60 6.83
CA ILE A 208 16.96 -0.96 5.77
C ILE A 208 18.38 -0.78 6.27
N LEU A 209 19.32 -1.32 5.51
CA LEU A 209 20.73 -1.06 5.68
C LEU A 209 21.21 -0.07 4.62
N ASN A 210 22.29 0.62 4.91
CA ASN A 210 22.91 1.60 4.03
C ASN A 210 21.97 2.78 3.69
N ARG A 211 22.34 3.60 2.71
CA ARG A 211 21.57 4.77 2.27
C ARG A 211 21.82 5.08 0.80
N GLY A 212 20.91 5.88 0.22
CA GLY A 212 20.99 6.27 -1.18
C GLY A 212 20.82 5.07 -2.11
N ASP A 213 21.66 4.99 -3.11
CA ASP A 213 21.67 3.93 -4.11
C ASP A 213 22.15 2.57 -3.58
N HIS A 214 22.87 2.58 -2.45
CA HIS A 214 23.30 1.35 -1.75
C HIS A 214 22.29 0.83 -0.74
N SER A 215 21.09 1.45 -0.63
CA SER A 215 20.05 1.00 0.30
C SER A 215 19.59 -0.43 -0.04
N GLU A 216 19.48 -1.26 0.97
CA GLU A 216 19.03 -2.64 0.84
C GLU A 216 18.15 -3.05 2.03
N ILE A 217 17.26 -4.00 1.78
CA ILE A 217 16.54 -4.72 2.83
C ILE A 217 17.40 -5.91 3.23
N SER A 218 17.73 -5.98 4.50
CA SER A 218 18.53 -7.09 5.03
C SER A 218 18.17 -7.36 6.49
N THR A 219 18.71 -8.43 7.05
CA THR A 219 18.53 -8.76 8.45
C THR A 219 19.65 -8.14 9.29
N TYR A 220 19.27 -7.64 10.46
CA TYR A 220 20.25 -7.14 11.41
C TYR A 220 20.96 -8.32 12.08
N ILE A 221 22.30 -8.31 12.06
CA ILE A 221 23.16 -9.36 12.68
C ILE A 221 22.89 -10.77 12.10
N GLN A 222 22.53 -10.89 10.82
CA GLN A 222 22.28 -12.18 10.14
C GLN A 222 21.24 -13.07 10.86
N GLN A 223 20.33 -12.48 11.62
CA GLN A 223 19.24 -13.22 12.24
C GLN A 223 18.22 -13.69 11.19
N ALA A 224 17.77 -14.93 11.34
CA ALA A 224 16.67 -15.42 10.53
C ALA A 224 15.35 -14.69 10.86
N VAL A 225 14.54 -14.43 9.83
CA VAL A 225 13.16 -14.00 10.02
C VAL A 225 12.33 -15.22 10.37
N ASP A 226 12.26 -15.55 11.64
CA ASP A 226 11.56 -16.74 12.14
C ASP A 226 10.63 -16.39 13.30
N ASN A 227 9.38 -16.08 12.95
CA ASN A 227 8.27 -15.90 13.87
C ASN A 227 6.98 -16.37 13.19
N ASP A 228 5.90 -16.50 13.95
CA ASP A 228 4.61 -17.02 13.45
C ASP A 228 3.99 -16.15 12.33
N PHE A 229 4.36 -14.87 12.25
CA PHE A 229 3.88 -13.93 11.24
C PHE A 229 4.87 -13.70 10.09
N SER A 230 6.01 -14.38 10.08
CA SER A 230 7.06 -14.15 9.08
C SER A 230 6.57 -14.38 7.65
N GLY A 231 5.67 -15.32 7.41
CA GLY A 231 5.08 -15.59 6.10
C GLY A 231 4.35 -14.38 5.50
N ASN A 232 3.77 -13.52 6.34
CA ASN A 232 3.03 -12.35 5.85
C ASN A 232 3.92 -11.31 5.13
N VAL A 233 5.25 -11.34 5.28
CA VAL A 233 6.14 -10.46 4.51
C VAL A 233 6.14 -10.79 3.02
N ILE A 234 5.83 -12.04 2.67
CA ILE A 234 5.65 -12.49 1.28
C ILE A 234 4.39 -11.87 0.70
N ASP A 235 3.27 -11.96 1.44
CA ASP A 235 1.96 -11.46 0.99
C ASP A 235 1.92 -9.93 0.83
N VAL A 236 2.64 -9.20 1.67
CA VAL A 236 2.69 -7.74 1.55
C VAL A 236 3.71 -7.25 0.52
N CYS A 237 4.59 -8.12 0.02
CA CYS A 237 5.58 -7.72 -0.96
C CYS A 237 4.94 -7.57 -2.36
N PRO A 238 4.97 -6.38 -2.98
CA PRO A 238 4.29 -6.13 -4.25
C PRO A 238 5.06 -6.70 -5.46
N VAL A 239 6.23 -7.30 -5.23
CA VAL A 239 7.14 -7.83 -6.25
C VAL A 239 7.79 -9.12 -5.78
N GLY A 240 8.46 -9.85 -6.65
CA GLY A 240 9.13 -11.11 -6.32
C GLY A 240 10.45 -10.97 -5.56
N ALA A 241 10.55 -9.98 -4.68
CA ALA A 241 11.71 -9.80 -3.82
C ALA A 241 11.67 -10.72 -2.60
N LEU A 242 10.48 -10.94 -2.02
CA LEU A 242 10.24 -11.87 -0.93
C LEU A 242 9.29 -12.95 -1.43
N THR A 243 9.74 -14.19 -1.44
CA THR A 243 8.99 -15.34 -1.94
C THR A 243 9.15 -16.54 -1.01
N ASP A 244 8.22 -17.48 -1.12
CA ASP A 244 8.25 -18.72 -0.34
C ASP A 244 9.32 -19.67 -0.89
N LYS A 245 10.29 -20.08 -0.06
CA LYS A 245 11.32 -21.06 -0.43
C LYS A 245 10.74 -22.44 -0.74
N THR A 246 9.63 -22.82 -0.10
CA THR A 246 9.02 -24.15 -0.27
C THR A 246 8.22 -24.26 -1.56
N PHE A 247 7.64 -23.17 -2.02
CA PHE A 247 6.88 -23.11 -3.27
C PHE A 247 7.75 -22.78 -4.49
N ARG A 248 8.94 -22.25 -4.27
CA ARG A 248 9.83 -21.77 -5.33
C ARG A 248 10.06 -22.80 -6.43
N PHE A 249 9.83 -22.38 -7.69
CA PHE A 249 9.99 -23.20 -8.92
C PHE A 249 9.09 -24.43 -9.02
N ARG A 250 8.11 -24.62 -8.13
CA ARG A 250 7.23 -25.79 -8.18
C ARG A 250 6.06 -25.60 -9.11
N ASN A 251 5.49 -24.40 -9.14
CA ASN A 251 4.33 -24.10 -9.97
C ASN A 251 4.26 -22.62 -10.32
N ARG A 252 3.31 -22.29 -11.21
CA ARG A 252 2.91 -20.90 -11.55
C ARG A 252 1.48 -20.69 -11.09
N VAL A 253 1.17 -19.46 -10.63
CA VAL A 253 -0.16 -19.10 -10.11
C VAL A 253 -1.27 -19.37 -11.12
N TRP A 254 -1.06 -19.14 -12.40
CA TRP A 254 -2.06 -19.40 -13.45
C TRP A 254 -2.38 -20.87 -13.72
N PHE A 255 -1.61 -21.80 -13.16
CA PHE A 255 -1.91 -23.22 -13.18
C PHE A 255 -2.59 -23.71 -11.91
N THR A 256 -2.87 -22.83 -10.96
CA THR A 256 -3.55 -23.16 -9.71
C THR A 256 -5.01 -22.72 -9.78
N LYS A 257 -5.85 -23.38 -9.00
CA LYS A 257 -7.26 -23.05 -8.84
C LYS A 257 -7.53 -22.65 -7.40
N PRO A 258 -8.30 -21.56 -7.18
CA PRO A 258 -8.71 -21.19 -5.83
C PRO A 258 -9.83 -22.08 -5.32
N ILE A 259 -9.82 -22.39 -4.04
CA ILE A 259 -10.94 -22.95 -3.30
C ILE A 259 -11.08 -22.23 -1.97
N ASP A 260 -12.28 -21.77 -1.67
CA ASP A 260 -12.55 -21.12 -0.39
C ASP A 260 -12.74 -22.18 0.69
N ALA A 261 -12.06 -21.97 1.79
CA ALA A 261 -12.13 -22.80 2.98
C ALA A 261 -12.28 -21.93 4.23
N HIS A 262 -12.61 -22.55 5.34
CA HIS A 262 -12.59 -21.90 6.65
C HIS A 262 -11.35 -22.32 7.42
N ARG A 263 -10.76 -21.37 8.14
CA ARG A 263 -9.69 -21.70 9.09
C ARG A 263 -10.25 -22.55 10.23
N ASP A 264 -9.48 -23.54 10.63
CA ASP A 264 -9.74 -24.30 11.85
C ASP A 264 -9.33 -23.46 13.09
N CYS A 265 -10.06 -22.38 13.28
CA CYS A 265 -9.88 -21.50 14.43
C CYS A 265 -11.23 -21.34 15.14
N PRO A 266 -11.39 -21.86 16.35
CA PRO A 266 -12.66 -21.81 17.07
C PRO A 266 -13.12 -20.40 17.42
N THR A 267 -12.19 -19.42 17.38
CA THR A 267 -12.47 -18.03 17.77
C THR A 267 -12.94 -17.17 16.59
N CYS A 268 -12.33 -17.34 15.41
CA CYS A 268 -12.59 -16.41 14.30
C CYS A 268 -13.21 -17.04 13.06
N THR A 269 -13.14 -18.36 12.91
CA THR A 269 -13.66 -19.11 11.72
C THR A 269 -13.43 -18.40 10.38
N GLY A 270 -12.33 -17.64 10.29
CA GLY A 270 -12.05 -16.78 9.15
C GLY A 270 -11.96 -17.56 7.84
N LYS A 271 -12.43 -16.95 6.75
CA LYS A 271 -12.26 -17.49 5.41
C LYS A 271 -10.79 -17.43 4.99
N VAL A 272 -10.35 -18.47 4.30
CA VAL A 272 -9.06 -18.55 3.61
C VAL A 272 -9.29 -19.09 2.20
N THR A 273 -8.51 -18.61 1.26
CA THR A 273 -8.49 -19.15 -0.10
C THR A 273 -7.26 -20.04 -0.25
N LEU A 274 -7.48 -21.32 -0.49
CA LEU A 274 -6.42 -22.30 -0.77
C LEU A 274 -6.23 -22.41 -2.28
N TRP A 275 -4.99 -22.30 -2.72
CA TRP A 275 -4.62 -22.45 -4.13
C TRP A 275 -4.03 -23.83 -4.35
N TYR A 276 -4.64 -24.62 -5.21
CA TYR A 276 -4.22 -26.00 -5.49
C TYR A 276 -4.00 -26.24 -6.96
N LYS A 277 -3.16 -27.19 -7.26
CA LYS A 277 -2.96 -27.74 -8.59
C LYS A 277 -3.61 -29.12 -8.63
N GLY A 278 -4.60 -29.30 -9.53
CA GLY A 278 -5.25 -30.57 -9.80
C GLY A 278 -4.42 -31.47 -10.70
#